data_29b6860ba979126d358e54bf05f52a8c
#
_entry.id   29b6860ba979126d358e54bf05f52a8c
#
_cell.length_a   1.000
_cell.length_b   1.000
_cell.length_c   1.000
_cell.angle_alpha   90.00
_cell.angle_beta   90.00
_cell.angle_gamma   90.00
#
_symmetry.space_group_name_H-M   'P 1'
#
loop_
_entity.id
_entity.type
_entity.pdbx_description
1 polymer ?
#
loop_
_entity_poly.entity_id
_entity_poly.type
_entity_poly.pdbx_seq_one_letter_code
_entity_poly.pdbx_strand_id
1 'polypeptide(L)'
;LSIAMGILVTFGSYMKKETSIEKSVSQIEIFDTGVALLAGLMIVPAVFVFSGGDQSAMQSGPGLMFQTLPKVFDSMGGGQFGQIVGALFFLLVLFAALTSAISLMETVVSIVIDKFHVKRAVACIIVFIGMMLLALPSSLGNGVWSHIQILGMDFLTFFDFISNSVIMPIVALLTCIFIGYVVKTQLVVDEVKSSSKFSREKLFVVVIKYIAPIFIVAILVSSVLS
;
A
#
# COMPACT_ATOMS: atom_id res chain seq x y z
N LEU A 1 2.82 3.29 -0.07
CA LEU A 1 4.12 2.66 0.24
C LEU A 1 4.02 1.30 0.94
N SER A 2 2.87 0.89 1.45
CA SER A 2 2.68 -0.41 2.16
C SER A 2 3.77 -0.72 3.20
N ILE A 3 4.21 0.30 3.93
CA ILE A 3 5.39 0.24 4.84
C ILE A 3 5.19 -0.84 5.92
N ALA A 4 4.02 -0.89 6.53
CA ALA A 4 3.72 -1.84 7.60
C ALA A 4 3.42 -3.27 7.12
N MET A 5 3.37 -3.52 5.82
CA MET A 5 3.14 -4.85 5.23
C MET A 5 4.43 -5.69 5.10
N GLY A 6 5.57 -5.20 5.57
CA GLY A 6 6.84 -5.93 5.55
C GLY A 6 7.59 -5.94 4.21
N ILE A 7 7.04 -5.32 3.15
CA ILE A 7 7.68 -5.28 1.82
C ILE A 7 9.06 -4.66 1.90
N LEU A 8 9.17 -3.50 2.53
CA LEU A 8 10.46 -2.80 2.67
C LEU A 8 11.46 -3.56 3.53
N VAL A 9 11.01 -4.36 4.51
CA VAL A 9 11.90 -5.24 5.29
C VAL A 9 12.49 -6.33 4.40
N THR A 10 11.64 -6.99 3.60
CA THR A 10 12.08 -8.03 2.66
C THR A 10 13.04 -7.47 1.62
N PHE A 11 12.70 -6.37 0.96
CA PHE A 11 13.62 -5.75 -0.02
C PHE A 11 14.89 -5.20 0.63
N GLY A 12 14.80 -4.66 1.85
CA GLY A 12 15.97 -4.23 2.62
C GLY A 12 16.95 -5.37 2.87
N SER A 13 16.46 -6.60 3.10
CA SER A 13 17.33 -7.78 3.28
C SER A 13 18.10 -8.18 2.02
N TYR A 14 17.64 -7.76 0.83
CA TYR A 14 18.31 -8.03 -0.45
C TYR A 14 19.27 -6.91 -0.86
N MET A 15 19.30 -5.78 -0.13
CA MET A 15 20.17 -4.66 -0.47
C MET A 15 21.65 -4.99 -0.17
N LYS A 16 22.53 -4.48 -1.02
CA LYS A 16 23.97 -4.56 -0.79
C LYS A 16 24.38 -3.57 0.32
N LYS A 17 25.39 -3.94 1.10
CA LYS A 17 25.89 -3.11 2.22
C LYS A 17 26.41 -1.74 1.82
N GLU A 18 26.87 -1.59 0.57
CA GLU A 18 27.37 -0.32 0.03
C GLU A 18 26.25 0.66 -0.35
N THR A 19 24.98 0.19 -0.39
CA THR A 19 23.86 1.03 -0.79
C THR A 19 23.46 1.96 0.35
N SER A 20 23.42 3.26 0.09
CA SER A 20 23.02 4.26 1.08
C SER A 20 21.52 4.15 1.38
N ILE A 21 21.19 3.72 2.60
CA ILE A 21 19.81 3.58 3.09
C ILE A 21 19.10 4.94 3.07
N GLU A 22 19.75 6.02 3.58
CA GLU A 22 19.13 7.35 3.63
C GLU A 22 18.74 7.88 2.24
N LYS A 23 19.64 7.72 1.25
CA LYS A 23 19.33 8.14 -0.13
C LYS A 23 18.19 7.33 -0.74
N SER A 24 18.19 6.00 -0.54
CA SER A 24 17.15 5.12 -1.06
C SER A 24 15.77 5.47 -0.47
N VAL A 25 15.68 5.66 0.83
CA VAL A 25 14.44 6.05 1.52
C VAL A 25 13.98 7.43 1.05
N SER A 26 14.88 8.41 0.95
CA SER A 26 14.52 9.75 0.48
C SER A 26 14.04 9.77 -0.97
N GLN A 27 14.62 8.96 -1.84
CA GLN A 27 14.14 8.81 -3.23
C GLN A 27 12.73 8.20 -3.27
N ILE A 28 12.48 7.13 -2.51
CA ILE A 28 11.15 6.52 -2.42
C ILE A 28 10.12 7.55 -1.91
N GLU A 29 10.44 8.30 -0.85
CA GLU A 29 9.57 9.33 -0.28
C GLU A 29 9.21 10.42 -1.31
N ILE A 30 10.20 10.94 -2.03
CA ILE A 30 10.01 12.00 -3.03
C ILE A 30 9.16 11.50 -4.19
N PHE A 31 9.45 10.31 -4.73
CA PHE A 31 8.68 9.76 -5.85
C PHE A 31 7.25 9.40 -5.46
N ASP A 32 7.04 8.76 -4.31
CA ASP A 32 5.70 8.40 -3.84
C ASP A 32 4.84 9.66 -3.60
N THR A 33 5.36 10.64 -2.87
CA THR A 33 4.66 11.89 -2.61
C THR A 33 4.41 12.67 -3.90
N GLY A 34 5.40 12.75 -4.79
CA GLY A 34 5.29 13.45 -6.07
C GLY A 34 4.21 12.82 -6.96
N VAL A 35 4.20 11.50 -7.11
CA VAL A 35 3.19 10.80 -7.91
C VAL A 35 1.80 10.95 -7.28
N ALA A 36 1.68 10.84 -5.96
CA ALA A 36 0.40 11.01 -5.26
C ALA A 36 -0.19 12.41 -5.46
N LEU A 37 0.64 13.46 -5.32
CA LEU A 37 0.22 14.83 -5.55
C LEU A 37 -0.19 15.08 -7.01
N LEU A 38 0.61 14.63 -7.97
CA LEU A 38 0.29 14.77 -9.40
C LEU A 38 -1.00 14.03 -9.76
N ALA A 39 -1.16 12.80 -9.30
CA ALA A 39 -2.38 12.02 -9.51
C ALA A 39 -3.61 12.73 -8.92
N GLY A 40 -3.52 13.22 -7.69
CA GLY A 40 -4.60 13.99 -7.05
C GLY A 40 -4.96 15.26 -7.82
N LEU A 41 -3.96 16.03 -8.24
CA LEU A 41 -4.16 17.25 -9.03
C LEU A 41 -4.75 16.99 -10.42
N MET A 42 -4.54 15.82 -11.00
CA MET A 42 -5.11 15.43 -12.28
C MET A 42 -6.52 14.84 -12.14
N ILE A 43 -6.69 13.89 -11.24
CA ILE A 43 -7.91 13.09 -11.11
C ILE A 43 -9.04 13.91 -10.48
N VAL A 44 -8.78 14.61 -9.38
CA VAL A 44 -9.84 15.33 -8.64
C VAL A 44 -10.52 16.41 -9.47
N PRO A 45 -9.79 17.33 -10.15
CA PRO A 45 -10.43 18.30 -11.02
C PRO A 45 -11.13 17.68 -12.24
N ALA A 46 -10.54 16.62 -12.83
CA ALA A 46 -11.16 15.94 -13.96
C ALA A 46 -12.51 15.32 -13.57
N VAL A 47 -12.56 14.58 -12.47
CA VAL A 47 -13.81 14.00 -11.96
C VAL A 47 -14.84 15.09 -11.64
N PHE A 48 -14.43 16.18 -10.98
CA PHE A 48 -15.33 17.30 -10.65
C PHE A 48 -15.95 17.95 -11.89
N VAL A 49 -15.14 18.26 -12.90
CA VAL A 49 -15.61 18.89 -14.14
C VAL A 49 -16.54 17.97 -14.91
N PHE A 50 -16.15 16.70 -15.10
CA PHE A 50 -16.93 15.75 -15.91
C PHE A 50 -18.16 15.17 -15.19
N SER A 51 -18.23 15.28 -13.86
CA SER A 51 -19.45 14.95 -13.10
C SER A 51 -20.45 16.13 -13.01
N GLY A 52 -20.14 17.27 -13.63
CA GLY A 52 -20.98 18.47 -13.54
C GLY A 52 -20.98 19.13 -12.15
N GLY A 53 -19.93 18.90 -11.36
CA GLY A 53 -19.82 19.40 -9.99
C GLY A 53 -20.48 18.51 -8.93
N ASP A 54 -20.93 17.33 -9.30
CA ASP A 54 -21.53 16.38 -8.35
C ASP A 54 -20.46 15.79 -7.42
N GLN A 55 -20.54 16.15 -6.15
CA GLN A 55 -19.63 15.64 -5.12
C GLN A 55 -19.82 14.15 -4.83
N SER A 56 -20.98 13.57 -5.13
CA SER A 56 -21.23 12.14 -4.97
C SER A 56 -20.43 11.29 -5.95
N ALA A 57 -19.99 11.85 -7.07
CA ALA A 57 -19.11 11.21 -8.03
C ALA A 57 -17.66 11.07 -7.53
N MET A 58 -17.27 11.84 -6.50
CA MET A 58 -15.96 11.76 -5.86
C MET A 58 -15.91 10.61 -4.85
N GLN A 59 -16.24 9.41 -5.32
CA GLN A 59 -16.08 8.20 -4.51
C GLN A 59 -14.59 7.93 -4.26
N SER A 60 -14.29 7.15 -3.24
CA SER A 60 -12.93 6.66 -2.98
C SER A 60 -12.77 5.20 -3.40
N GLY A 61 -11.52 4.77 -3.56
CA GLY A 61 -11.21 3.37 -3.81
C GLY A 61 -11.64 2.83 -5.17
N PRO A 62 -12.05 1.56 -5.25
CA PRO A 62 -12.38 0.89 -6.51
C PRO A 62 -13.51 1.55 -7.32
N GLY A 63 -14.48 2.16 -6.64
CA GLY A 63 -15.59 2.86 -7.30
C GLY A 63 -15.12 4.03 -8.15
N LEU A 64 -14.21 4.85 -7.64
CA LEU A 64 -13.61 5.94 -8.41
C LEU A 64 -12.86 5.40 -9.63
N MET A 65 -12.04 4.37 -9.44
CA MET A 65 -11.16 3.86 -10.48
C MET A 65 -11.91 3.13 -11.60
N PHE A 66 -12.89 2.27 -11.27
CA PHE A 66 -13.53 1.39 -12.25
C PHE A 66 -14.93 1.81 -12.68
N GLN A 67 -15.57 2.75 -11.99
CA GLN A 67 -16.90 3.26 -12.36
C GLN A 67 -16.87 4.71 -12.81
N THR A 68 -16.16 5.58 -12.09
CA THR A 68 -16.15 7.03 -12.39
C THR A 68 -15.14 7.37 -13.48
N LEU A 69 -13.89 6.95 -13.39
CA LEU A 69 -12.86 7.30 -14.37
C LEU A 69 -13.16 6.82 -15.80
N PRO A 70 -13.74 5.64 -16.07
CA PRO A 70 -14.15 5.27 -17.43
C PRO A 70 -15.14 6.26 -18.02
N LYS A 71 -16.12 6.74 -17.23
CA LYS A 71 -17.09 7.74 -17.69
C LYS A 71 -16.43 9.09 -17.99
N VAL A 72 -15.42 9.47 -17.18
CA VAL A 72 -14.63 10.68 -17.42
C VAL A 72 -13.89 10.55 -18.76
N PHE A 73 -13.23 9.42 -19.02
CA PHE A 73 -12.52 9.18 -20.27
C PHE A 73 -13.45 9.19 -21.48
N ASP A 74 -14.64 8.57 -21.38
CA ASP A 74 -15.64 8.62 -22.48
C ASP A 74 -16.10 10.02 -22.81
N SER A 75 -16.15 10.92 -21.84
CA SER A 75 -16.54 12.32 -22.03
C SER A 75 -15.39 13.22 -22.54
N MET A 76 -14.15 12.72 -22.56
CA MET A 76 -12.99 13.47 -23.04
C MET A 76 -12.87 13.45 -24.57
N GLY A 77 -13.06 14.58 -25.23
CA GLY A 77 -12.61 14.83 -26.61
C GLY A 77 -13.22 13.97 -27.73
N GLY A 78 -14.51 13.59 -27.65
CA GLY A 78 -15.24 13.02 -28.80
C GLY A 78 -14.96 11.55 -29.10
N GLY A 79 -14.75 10.71 -28.11
CA GLY A 79 -14.77 9.25 -28.21
C GLY A 79 -13.40 8.59 -28.40
N GLN A 80 -12.71 8.76 -29.51
CA GLN A 80 -11.45 8.04 -29.77
C GLN A 80 -10.28 8.49 -28.87
N PHE A 81 -10.16 9.78 -28.62
CA PHE A 81 -9.10 10.30 -27.75
C PHE A 81 -9.25 9.81 -26.31
N GLY A 82 -10.46 9.88 -25.77
CA GLY A 82 -10.75 9.37 -24.43
C GLY A 82 -10.50 7.87 -24.29
N GLN A 83 -10.83 7.07 -25.31
CA GLN A 83 -10.56 5.64 -25.32
C GLN A 83 -9.06 5.33 -25.28
N ILE A 84 -8.23 6.07 -26.05
CA ILE A 84 -6.77 5.87 -26.03
C ILE A 84 -6.19 6.26 -24.67
N VAL A 85 -6.60 7.41 -24.10
CA VAL A 85 -6.13 7.86 -22.78
C VAL A 85 -6.56 6.86 -21.70
N GLY A 86 -7.80 6.40 -21.74
CA GLY A 86 -8.31 5.39 -20.82
C GLY A 86 -7.57 4.06 -20.92
N ALA A 87 -7.30 3.58 -22.14
CA ALA A 87 -6.54 2.35 -22.36
C ALA A 87 -5.11 2.45 -21.81
N LEU A 88 -4.42 3.55 -22.05
CA LEU A 88 -3.09 3.81 -21.50
C LEU A 88 -3.12 3.90 -19.96
N PHE A 89 -4.10 4.59 -19.41
CA PHE A 89 -4.28 4.70 -17.96
C PHE A 89 -4.46 3.31 -17.32
N PHE A 90 -5.41 2.50 -17.82
CA PHE A 90 -5.66 1.17 -17.26
C PHE A 90 -4.50 0.20 -17.49
N LEU A 91 -3.74 0.36 -18.56
CA LEU A 91 -2.50 -0.39 -18.77
C LEU A 91 -1.45 -0.05 -17.71
N LEU A 92 -1.27 1.22 -17.38
CA LEU A 92 -0.39 1.66 -16.30
C LEU A 92 -0.87 1.16 -14.93
N VAL A 93 -2.17 1.22 -14.66
CA VAL A 93 -2.78 0.67 -13.44
C VAL A 93 -2.52 -0.84 -13.34
N LEU A 94 -2.66 -1.57 -14.44
CA LEU A 94 -2.36 -3.01 -14.48
C LEU A 94 -0.90 -3.29 -14.10
N PHE A 95 0.06 -2.57 -14.67
CA PHE A 95 1.47 -2.75 -14.32
C PHE A 95 1.76 -2.37 -12.87
N ALA A 96 1.16 -1.29 -12.37
CA ALA A 96 1.29 -0.90 -10.96
C ALA A 96 0.71 -1.98 -10.02
N ALA A 97 -0.45 -2.54 -10.35
CA ALA A 97 -1.06 -3.63 -9.58
C ALA A 97 -0.22 -4.90 -9.60
N LEU A 98 0.32 -5.29 -10.77
CA LEU A 98 1.18 -6.46 -10.90
C LEU A 98 2.46 -6.33 -10.07
N THR A 99 3.14 -5.19 -10.14
CA THR A 99 4.37 -4.97 -9.37
C THR A 99 4.10 -5.00 -7.86
N SER A 100 2.98 -4.44 -7.41
CA SER A 100 2.56 -4.49 -6.00
C SER A 100 2.21 -5.91 -5.56
N ALA A 101 1.47 -6.67 -6.38
CA ALA A 101 1.12 -8.05 -6.09
C ALA A 101 2.36 -8.95 -5.98
N ILE A 102 3.33 -8.79 -6.89
CA ILE A 102 4.61 -9.52 -6.86
C ILE A 102 5.37 -9.19 -5.57
N SER A 103 5.43 -7.92 -5.17
CA SER A 103 6.13 -7.48 -3.97
C SER A 103 5.51 -8.05 -2.69
N LEU A 104 4.17 -8.05 -2.59
CA LEU A 104 3.44 -8.67 -1.47
C LEU A 104 3.65 -10.18 -1.43
N MET A 105 3.55 -10.85 -2.59
CA MET A 105 3.80 -12.29 -2.69
C MET A 105 5.23 -12.63 -2.27
N GLU A 106 6.24 -11.88 -2.72
CA GLU A 106 7.64 -12.10 -2.36
C GLU A 106 7.86 -12.00 -0.86
N THR A 107 7.22 -11.04 -0.19
CA THR A 107 7.30 -10.88 1.27
C THR A 107 6.79 -12.13 1.99
N VAL A 108 5.64 -12.65 1.59
CA VAL A 108 5.08 -13.86 2.22
C VAL A 108 5.90 -15.09 1.88
N VAL A 109 6.36 -15.22 0.63
CA VAL A 109 7.23 -16.33 0.18
C VAL A 109 8.54 -16.35 0.97
N SER A 110 9.16 -15.19 1.19
CA SER A 110 10.38 -15.06 1.99
C SER A 110 10.16 -15.56 3.42
N ILE A 111 9.06 -15.15 4.08
CA ILE A 111 8.71 -15.59 5.42
C ILE A 111 8.50 -17.12 5.47
N VAL A 112 7.81 -17.68 4.47
CA VAL A 112 7.56 -19.13 4.39
C VAL A 112 8.87 -19.90 4.22
N ILE A 113 9.78 -19.41 3.36
CA ILE A 113 11.11 -20.03 3.19
C ILE A 113 11.90 -20.00 4.50
N ASP A 114 11.97 -18.85 5.14
CA ASP A 114 12.75 -18.66 6.37
C ASP A 114 12.20 -19.52 7.53
N LYS A 115 10.88 -19.64 7.64
CA LYS A 115 10.25 -20.37 8.73
C LYS A 115 10.25 -21.88 8.52
N PHE A 116 9.98 -22.34 7.30
CA PHE A 116 9.78 -23.77 7.02
C PHE A 116 10.94 -24.41 6.26
N HIS A 117 11.96 -23.63 5.87
CA HIS A 117 13.14 -24.09 5.15
C HIS A 117 12.82 -24.89 3.88
N VAL A 118 11.73 -24.53 3.21
CA VAL A 118 11.27 -25.17 1.96
C VAL A 118 11.92 -24.54 0.74
N LYS A 119 11.94 -25.28 -0.38
CA LYS A 119 12.43 -24.75 -1.66
C LYS A 119 11.54 -23.60 -2.15
N ARG A 120 12.13 -22.58 -2.75
CA ARG A 120 11.43 -21.38 -3.25
C ARG A 120 10.21 -21.72 -4.12
N ALA A 121 10.34 -22.67 -5.05
CA ALA A 121 9.23 -23.08 -5.90
C ALA A 121 8.02 -23.62 -5.11
N VAL A 122 8.28 -24.40 -4.05
CA VAL A 122 7.22 -24.93 -3.18
C VAL A 122 6.58 -23.81 -2.38
N ALA A 123 7.38 -22.91 -1.81
CA ALA A 123 6.87 -21.74 -1.10
C ALA A 123 5.97 -20.87 -2.00
N CYS A 124 6.40 -20.59 -3.23
CA CYS A 124 5.60 -19.83 -4.21
C CYS A 124 4.25 -20.50 -4.49
N ILE A 125 4.21 -21.83 -4.68
CA ILE A 125 2.97 -22.56 -4.94
C ILE A 125 2.04 -22.49 -3.72
N ILE A 126 2.55 -22.71 -2.51
CA ILE A 126 1.76 -22.65 -1.28
C ILE A 126 1.15 -21.25 -1.10
N VAL A 127 1.97 -20.22 -1.24
CA VAL A 127 1.53 -18.82 -1.09
C VAL A 127 0.52 -18.47 -2.18
N PHE A 128 0.76 -18.86 -3.42
CA PHE A 128 -0.16 -18.63 -4.54
C PHE A 128 -1.53 -19.27 -4.30
N ILE A 129 -1.57 -20.53 -3.86
CA ILE A 129 -2.84 -21.21 -3.51
C ILE A 129 -3.54 -20.47 -2.38
N GLY A 130 -2.82 -20.10 -1.32
CA GLY A 130 -3.39 -19.33 -0.21
C GLY A 130 -3.98 -17.99 -0.66
N MET A 131 -3.26 -17.24 -1.50
CA MET A 131 -3.74 -15.98 -2.06
C MET A 131 -4.98 -16.18 -2.93
N MET A 132 -5.02 -17.22 -3.77
CA MET A 132 -6.19 -17.54 -4.60
C MET A 132 -7.42 -17.88 -3.75
N LEU A 133 -7.26 -18.65 -2.69
CA LEU A 133 -8.35 -19.00 -1.77
C LEU A 133 -8.92 -17.76 -1.06
N LEU A 134 -8.06 -16.79 -0.66
CA LEU A 134 -8.50 -15.54 -0.05
C LEU A 134 -9.08 -14.54 -1.07
N ALA A 135 -8.64 -14.59 -2.33
CA ALA A 135 -9.16 -13.73 -3.37
C ALA A 135 -10.56 -14.15 -3.88
N LEU A 136 -10.90 -15.46 -3.80
CA LEU A 136 -12.19 -15.97 -4.25
C LEU A 136 -13.39 -15.28 -3.59
N PRO A 137 -13.48 -15.15 -2.24
CA PRO A 137 -14.58 -14.43 -1.61
C PRO A 137 -14.68 -12.97 -2.03
N SER A 138 -13.54 -12.28 -2.16
CA SER A 138 -13.50 -10.88 -2.62
C SER A 138 -14.00 -10.72 -4.05
N SER A 139 -13.67 -11.65 -4.94
CA SER A 139 -14.15 -11.65 -6.32
C SER A 139 -15.63 -11.98 -6.42
N LEU A 140 -16.08 -13.01 -5.70
CA LEU A 140 -17.48 -13.44 -5.69
C LEU A 140 -18.39 -12.45 -4.96
N GLY A 141 -17.86 -11.73 -3.97
CA GLY A 141 -18.59 -10.72 -3.20
C GLY A 141 -19.09 -9.55 -4.05
N ASN A 142 -18.41 -9.23 -5.14
CA ASN A 142 -18.87 -8.23 -6.11
C ASN A 142 -19.85 -8.79 -7.17
N GLY A 143 -20.19 -10.07 -7.11
CA GLY A 143 -21.05 -10.74 -8.07
C GLY A 143 -22.08 -11.62 -7.38
N VAL A 144 -21.92 -12.95 -7.49
CA VAL A 144 -22.89 -13.95 -7.02
C VAL A 144 -23.15 -13.86 -5.51
N TRP A 145 -22.18 -13.45 -4.71
CA TRP A 145 -22.28 -13.33 -3.25
C TRP A 145 -22.51 -11.89 -2.76
N SER A 146 -22.93 -10.98 -3.64
CA SER A 146 -23.18 -9.57 -3.27
C SER A 146 -24.25 -9.38 -2.17
N HIS A 147 -25.09 -10.39 -1.97
CA HIS A 147 -26.10 -10.42 -0.89
C HIS A 147 -25.53 -10.82 0.47
N ILE A 148 -24.30 -11.35 0.52
CA ILE A 148 -23.63 -11.76 1.77
C ILE A 148 -22.78 -10.58 2.25
N GLN A 149 -23.15 -10.01 3.37
CA GLN A 149 -22.43 -8.90 4.00
C GLN A 149 -21.89 -9.33 5.37
N ILE A 150 -20.66 -8.93 5.67
CA ILE A 150 -20.03 -9.13 6.98
C ILE A 150 -19.92 -7.77 7.63
N LEU A 151 -20.56 -7.57 8.79
CA LEU A 151 -20.65 -6.27 9.47
C LEU A 151 -21.22 -5.14 8.58
N GLY A 152 -22.11 -5.48 7.63
CA GLY A 152 -22.66 -4.51 6.68
C GLY A 152 -21.76 -4.16 5.52
N MET A 153 -20.62 -4.83 5.37
CA MET A 153 -19.62 -4.63 4.30
C MET A 153 -19.59 -5.85 3.38
N ASP A 154 -19.29 -5.62 2.09
CA ASP A 154 -18.93 -6.69 1.17
C ASP A 154 -17.56 -7.29 1.53
N PHE A 155 -17.25 -8.47 1.00
CA PHE A 155 -16.01 -9.20 1.33
C PHE A 155 -14.73 -8.38 1.06
N LEU A 156 -14.67 -7.65 -0.05
CA LEU A 156 -13.51 -6.84 -0.40
C LEU A 156 -13.30 -5.72 0.61
N THR A 157 -14.35 -4.98 0.92
CA THR A 157 -14.33 -3.88 1.91
C THR A 157 -14.03 -4.41 3.31
N PHE A 158 -14.55 -5.58 3.68
CA PHE A 158 -14.27 -6.20 4.96
C PHE A 158 -12.80 -6.62 5.11
N PHE A 159 -12.21 -7.26 4.10
CA PHE A 159 -10.80 -7.61 4.12
C PHE A 159 -9.89 -6.37 4.09
N ASP A 160 -10.27 -5.35 3.34
CA ASP A 160 -9.57 -4.06 3.33
C ASP A 160 -9.61 -3.40 4.71
N PHE A 161 -10.77 -3.36 5.35
CA PHE A 161 -10.94 -2.84 6.71
C PHE A 161 -10.06 -3.58 7.71
N ILE A 162 -10.10 -4.91 7.74
CA ILE A 162 -9.27 -5.68 8.68
C ILE A 162 -7.79 -5.45 8.42
N SER A 163 -7.34 -5.52 7.16
CA SER A 163 -5.92 -5.43 6.83
C SER A 163 -5.38 -4.02 7.00
N ASN A 164 -6.05 -3.01 6.45
CA ASN A 164 -5.53 -1.65 6.38
C ASN A 164 -5.93 -0.79 7.60
N SER A 165 -7.16 -0.97 8.10
CA SER A 165 -7.66 -0.14 9.20
C SER A 165 -7.31 -0.69 10.58
N VAL A 166 -7.10 -2.01 10.71
CA VAL A 166 -6.83 -2.65 12.01
C VAL A 166 -5.42 -3.23 12.08
N ILE A 167 -5.09 -4.22 11.24
CA ILE A 167 -3.84 -4.97 11.36
C ILE A 167 -2.63 -4.08 11.05
N MET A 168 -2.68 -3.30 9.99
CA MET A 168 -1.56 -2.47 9.56
C MET A 168 -1.14 -1.43 10.64
N PRO A 169 -2.04 -0.63 11.25
CA PRO A 169 -1.67 0.26 12.34
C PRO A 169 -1.13 -0.48 13.57
N ILE A 170 -1.68 -1.65 13.91
CA ILE A 170 -1.18 -2.47 15.01
C ILE A 170 0.26 -2.91 14.75
N VAL A 171 0.55 -3.46 13.56
CA VAL A 171 1.90 -3.87 13.16
C VAL A 171 2.86 -2.68 13.15
N ALA A 172 2.43 -1.53 12.63
CA ALA A 172 3.22 -0.31 12.63
C ALA A 172 3.55 0.14 14.06
N LEU A 173 2.58 0.12 14.98
CA LEU A 173 2.77 0.46 16.38
C LEU A 173 3.76 -0.49 17.06
N LEU A 174 3.57 -1.79 16.87
CA LEU A 174 4.49 -2.82 17.41
C LEU A 174 5.91 -2.65 16.87
N THR A 175 6.06 -2.30 15.58
CA THR A 175 7.36 -2.01 14.96
C THR A 175 8.01 -0.77 15.58
N CYS A 176 7.25 0.30 15.80
CA CYS A 176 7.77 1.50 16.48
C CYS A 176 8.22 1.18 17.91
N ILE A 177 7.44 0.41 18.66
CA ILE A 177 7.81 -0.02 20.03
C ILE A 177 9.06 -0.91 19.99
N PHE A 178 9.10 -1.86 19.09
CA PHE A 178 10.24 -2.77 18.94
C PHE A 178 11.54 -2.03 18.63
N ILE A 179 11.53 -1.16 17.61
CA ILE A 179 12.70 -0.37 17.20
C ILE A 179 13.04 0.70 18.25
N GLY A 180 12.03 1.36 18.80
CA GLY A 180 12.21 2.49 19.72
C GLY A 180 12.72 2.09 21.08
N TYR A 181 12.27 0.95 21.62
CA TYR A 181 12.46 0.58 23.02
C TYR A 181 13.16 -0.77 23.22
N VAL A 182 12.88 -1.79 22.40
CA VAL A 182 13.46 -3.15 22.56
C VAL A 182 14.84 -3.22 21.92
N VAL A 183 14.94 -3.00 20.63
CA VAL A 183 16.20 -3.07 19.86
C VAL A 183 17.04 -1.83 20.08
N LYS A 184 16.42 -0.72 20.47
CA LYS A 184 16.97 0.64 20.58
C LYS A 184 17.28 1.25 19.21
N THR A 185 16.90 2.49 19.05
CA THR A 185 17.13 3.27 17.82
C THR A 185 18.59 3.35 17.39
N GLN A 186 19.53 3.13 18.35
CA GLN A 186 20.96 3.19 18.10
C GLN A 186 21.41 2.14 17.07
N LEU A 187 20.88 0.92 17.14
CA LEU A 187 21.25 -0.15 16.18
C LEU A 187 20.89 0.25 14.75
N VAL A 188 19.71 0.85 14.54
CA VAL A 188 19.30 1.34 13.20
C VAL A 188 20.17 2.54 12.78
N VAL A 189 20.48 3.44 13.70
CA VAL A 189 21.35 4.58 13.43
C VAL A 189 22.75 4.13 13.00
N ASP A 190 23.33 3.15 13.70
CA ASP A 190 24.64 2.59 13.39
C ASP A 190 24.65 1.90 12.03
N GLU A 191 23.58 1.15 11.69
CA GLU A 191 23.44 0.51 10.38
C GLU A 191 23.35 1.55 9.25
N VAL A 192 22.57 2.61 9.41
CA VAL A 192 22.48 3.69 8.41
C VAL A 192 23.82 4.41 8.27
N LYS A 193 24.52 4.66 9.38
CA LYS A 193 25.86 5.29 9.38
C LYS A 193 26.94 4.43 8.78
N SER A 194 26.75 3.11 8.71
CA SER A 194 27.73 2.19 8.09
C SER A 194 27.86 2.44 6.57
N SER A 195 26.78 2.90 5.92
CA SER A 195 26.72 3.11 4.47
C SER A 195 26.78 4.60 4.07
N SER A 196 26.40 5.52 4.95
CA SER A 196 26.35 6.96 4.65
C SER A 196 26.25 7.83 5.91
N LYS A 197 26.43 9.16 5.76
CA LYS A 197 26.10 10.10 6.84
C LYS A 197 24.59 10.09 7.08
N PHE A 198 24.15 9.96 8.33
CA PHE A 198 22.75 10.06 8.70
C PHE A 198 22.40 11.49 9.12
N SER A 199 21.97 12.31 8.17
CA SER A 199 21.71 13.73 8.40
C SER A 199 20.49 14.00 9.30
N ARG A 200 19.51 13.12 9.26
CA ARG A 200 18.22 13.24 9.99
C ARG A 200 18.12 12.37 11.25
N GLU A 201 19.24 11.96 11.84
CA GLU A 201 19.31 11.06 13.00
C GLU A 201 18.42 11.50 14.17
N LYS A 202 18.56 12.76 14.62
CA LYS A 202 17.77 13.27 15.77
C LYS A 202 16.27 13.24 15.47
N LEU A 203 15.89 13.62 14.26
CA LEU A 203 14.50 13.59 13.82
C LEU A 203 13.96 12.15 13.81
N PHE A 204 14.71 11.21 13.26
CA PHE A 204 14.34 9.79 13.24
C PHE A 204 14.08 9.26 14.66
N VAL A 205 14.98 9.51 15.60
CA VAL A 205 14.84 9.03 16.99
C VAL A 205 13.58 9.60 17.66
N VAL A 206 13.33 10.91 17.50
CA VAL A 206 12.15 11.55 18.08
C VAL A 206 10.86 11.04 17.44
N VAL A 207 10.84 10.93 16.12
CA VAL A 207 9.67 10.44 15.37
C VAL A 207 9.33 9.01 15.78
N ILE A 208 10.28 8.09 15.76
CA ILE A 208 10.01 6.66 16.07
C ILE A 208 9.58 6.46 17.53
N LYS A 209 10.17 7.21 18.48
CA LYS A 209 9.87 7.00 19.90
C LYS A 209 8.57 7.65 20.36
N TYR A 210 8.22 8.80 19.80
CA TYR A 210 7.14 9.62 20.35
C TYR A 210 6.08 9.97 19.31
N ILE A 211 6.47 10.52 18.17
CA ILE A 211 5.54 11.10 17.21
C ILE A 211 4.75 9.99 16.50
N ALA A 212 5.44 9.03 15.91
CA ALA A 212 4.80 7.96 15.14
C ALA A 212 3.84 7.11 15.98
N PRO A 213 4.19 6.62 17.20
CA PRO A 213 3.24 5.89 18.02
C PRO A 213 1.96 6.66 18.35
N ILE A 214 2.06 7.97 18.66
CA ILE A 214 0.90 8.81 18.97
C ILE A 214 -0.02 8.91 17.75
N PHE A 215 0.53 9.23 16.58
CA PHE A 215 -0.25 9.36 15.35
C PHE A 215 -0.86 8.01 14.92
N ILE A 216 -0.12 6.89 15.05
CA ILE A 216 -0.64 5.57 14.71
C ILE A 216 -1.81 5.18 15.61
N VAL A 217 -1.72 5.45 16.92
CA VAL A 217 -2.84 5.21 17.84
C VAL A 217 -4.05 6.08 17.49
N ALA A 218 -3.82 7.37 17.18
CA ALA A 218 -4.90 8.26 16.77
C ALA A 218 -5.59 7.77 15.47
N ILE A 219 -4.81 7.31 14.48
CA ILE A 219 -5.34 6.72 13.24
C ILE A 219 -6.12 5.45 13.54
N LEU A 220 -5.59 4.54 14.37
CA LEU A 220 -6.27 3.29 14.73
C LEU A 220 -7.61 3.56 15.40
N VAL A 221 -7.64 4.47 16.37
CA VAL A 221 -8.88 4.84 17.07
C VAL A 221 -9.88 5.48 16.10
N SER A 222 -9.44 6.42 15.27
CA SER A 222 -10.30 7.06 14.27
C SER A 222 -10.87 6.05 13.28
N SER A 223 -10.07 5.10 12.82
CA SER A 223 -10.47 4.11 11.81
C SER A 223 -11.44 3.05 12.34
N VAL A 224 -11.41 2.77 13.64
CA VAL A 224 -12.34 1.81 14.27
C VAL A 224 -13.64 2.48 14.70
N LEU A 225 -13.62 3.80 14.98
CA LEU A 225 -14.80 4.56 15.43
C LEU A 225 -15.60 5.19 14.28
N SER A 226 -15.02 5.27 13.06
CA SER A 226 -15.70 5.77 11.86
C SER A 226 -16.43 4.64 11.13
#